data_2b572b4bd80b7b67275f62900dc2530c
#
_entry.id   2b572b4bd80b7b67275f62900dc2530c
#
_cell.length_a   1.000
_cell.length_b   1.000
_cell.length_c   1.000
_cell.angle_alpha   90.00
_cell.angle_beta   90.00
_cell.angle_gamma   90.00
#
_symmetry.space_group_name_H-M   'P 1'
#
loop_
_entity.id
_entity.type
_entity.pdbx_description
1 polymer ?
#
loop_
_entity_poly.entity_id
_entity_poly.type
_entity_poly.pdbx_seq_one_letter_code
_entity_poly.pdbx_strand_id
1 'polypeptide(L)'
;MTAELRHDFRVEEVRAIHDLALPELLFRAQDVHRRHHRPDEVQLCALLSVKTGACQEDCAYCAQSARYSTAVQPARMLSREDVVQAAGRARAAGATRFCMGTAWRDAKDGPAFESVLDMVRAVRDEGLEACLTMGMLTDEQCRRLAEAGLTIYNHNIDTSPAFYRSVVTTHTQADRLATLARVRRAGMRICSGGIIGMGESVDDRCAMLATLAHLDPHPESVPINALVPIAGTPLADRRPVDPFQLVRVIATARIIMPRSQVRLSAGRAALTREAQVLCFVASTAKNFLPRAIPTWRPTSNCCAMRACGPRRLGTSAACQKFHLCVE
;
A
#
# COMPACT_ATOMS: atom_id res chain seq x y z
N MET A 1 -11.62 -29.65 8.15
CA MET A 1 -10.75 -29.75 6.96
C MET A 1 -10.48 -28.32 6.49
N THR A 2 -9.26 -27.81 6.66
CA THR A 2 -8.86 -26.53 6.07
C THR A 2 -8.82 -26.72 4.55
N ALA A 3 -9.71 -26.06 3.82
CA ALA A 3 -9.63 -26.05 2.37
C ALA A 3 -8.22 -25.60 1.95
N GLU A 4 -7.61 -26.40 1.06
CA GLU A 4 -6.30 -26.08 0.51
C GLU A 4 -6.37 -24.74 -0.23
N LEU A 5 -5.37 -23.88 -0.03
CA LEU A 5 -5.33 -22.57 -0.69
C LEU A 5 -5.07 -22.79 -2.19
N ARG A 6 -5.82 -22.10 -3.01
CA ARG A 6 -5.65 -22.17 -4.47
C ARG A 6 -4.67 -21.11 -4.95
N HIS A 7 -3.71 -21.52 -5.79
CA HIS A 7 -2.73 -20.64 -6.43
C HIS A 7 -2.80 -20.68 -7.96
N ASP A 8 -3.92 -21.16 -8.53
CA ASP A 8 -4.08 -21.45 -9.96
C ASP A 8 -5.33 -20.77 -10.59
N PHE A 9 -5.79 -19.67 -9.99
CA PHE A 9 -6.97 -18.96 -10.49
C PHE A 9 -6.75 -18.42 -11.92
N ARG A 10 -7.60 -18.83 -12.84
CA ARG A 10 -7.70 -18.20 -14.16
C ARG A 10 -8.41 -16.86 -14.06
N VAL A 11 -8.07 -15.93 -14.96
CA VAL A 11 -8.66 -14.58 -14.98
C VAL A 11 -10.19 -14.62 -15.09
N GLU A 12 -10.71 -15.57 -15.90
CA GLU A 12 -12.15 -15.77 -16.10
C GLU A 12 -12.85 -16.21 -14.80
N GLU A 13 -12.22 -17.02 -13.97
CA GLU A 13 -12.75 -17.43 -12.67
C GLU A 13 -12.80 -16.24 -11.71
N VAL A 14 -11.73 -15.44 -11.67
CA VAL A 14 -11.68 -14.19 -10.87
C VAL A 14 -12.73 -13.21 -11.36
N ARG A 15 -12.93 -13.11 -12.69
CA ARG A 15 -13.95 -12.27 -13.30
C ARG A 15 -15.36 -12.73 -12.93
N ALA A 16 -15.62 -14.01 -12.96
CA ALA A 16 -16.93 -14.56 -12.56
C ALA A 16 -17.26 -14.27 -11.09
N ILE A 17 -16.25 -14.28 -10.21
CA ILE A 17 -16.41 -13.87 -8.80
C ILE A 17 -16.66 -12.35 -8.71
N HIS A 18 -15.88 -11.55 -9.42
CA HIS A 18 -16.00 -10.10 -9.42
C HIS A 18 -17.39 -9.63 -9.89
N ASP A 19 -17.96 -10.30 -10.87
CA ASP A 19 -19.23 -9.92 -11.51
C ASP A 19 -20.49 -10.43 -10.77
N LEU A 20 -20.35 -11.16 -9.69
CA LEU A 20 -21.48 -11.54 -8.82
C LEU A 20 -22.32 -10.31 -8.45
N ALA A 21 -23.61 -10.50 -8.20
CA ALA A 21 -24.42 -9.45 -7.59
C ALA A 21 -23.74 -8.94 -6.32
N LEU A 22 -23.70 -7.62 -6.13
CA LEU A 22 -22.93 -7.03 -5.02
C LEU A 22 -23.29 -7.61 -3.64
N PRO A 23 -24.57 -7.84 -3.29
CA PRO A 23 -24.91 -8.47 -2.01
C PRO A 23 -24.31 -9.87 -1.85
N GLU A 24 -24.32 -10.68 -2.91
CA GLU A 24 -23.77 -12.04 -2.91
C GLU A 24 -22.22 -12.00 -2.79
N LEU A 25 -21.57 -11.10 -3.52
CA LEU A 25 -20.14 -10.90 -3.45
C LEU A 25 -19.68 -10.52 -2.03
N LEU A 26 -20.38 -9.59 -1.40
CA LEU A 26 -20.12 -9.17 -0.02
C LEU A 26 -20.37 -10.30 0.98
N PHE A 27 -21.45 -11.04 0.83
CA PHE A 27 -21.75 -12.20 1.68
C PHE A 27 -20.62 -13.24 1.62
N ARG A 28 -20.18 -13.62 0.43
CA ARG A 28 -19.06 -14.57 0.27
C ARG A 28 -17.75 -14.04 0.85
N ALA A 29 -17.44 -12.78 0.62
CA ALA A 29 -16.24 -12.15 1.20
C ALA A 29 -16.27 -12.18 2.75
N GLN A 30 -17.45 -11.91 3.35
CA GLN A 30 -17.66 -11.99 4.79
C GLN A 30 -17.55 -13.41 5.33
N ASP A 31 -18.11 -14.39 4.64
CA ASP A 31 -18.01 -15.80 5.04
C ASP A 31 -16.54 -16.26 5.04
N VAL A 32 -15.79 -15.95 3.97
CA VAL A 32 -14.35 -16.23 3.89
C VAL A 32 -13.59 -15.51 5.01
N HIS A 33 -13.87 -14.22 5.24
CA HIS A 33 -13.19 -13.47 6.30
C HIS A 33 -13.39 -14.14 7.67
N ARG A 34 -14.63 -14.50 8.03
CA ARG A 34 -14.95 -15.10 9.35
C ARG A 34 -14.31 -16.46 9.58
N ARG A 35 -14.00 -17.20 8.51
CA ARG A 35 -13.32 -18.51 8.60
C ARG A 35 -11.81 -18.37 8.81
N HIS A 36 -11.19 -17.28 8.39
CA HIS A 36 -9.73 -17.13 8.34
C HIS A 36 -9.17 -16.02 9.22
N HIS A 37 -10.00 -15.08 9.67
CA HIS A 37 -9.60 -13.93 10.47
C HIS A 37 -10.53 -13.74 11.66
N ARG A 38 -10.02 -13.08 12.68
CA ARG A 38 -10.86 -12.62 13.78
C ARG A 38 -11.75 -11.47 13.30
N PRO A 39 -13.08 -11.60 13.44
CA PRO A 39 -14.01 -10.62 12.85
C PRO A 39 -14.02 -9.27 13.57
N ASP A 40 -13.37 -9.15 14.70
CA ASP A 40 -13.34 -7.98 15.57
C ASP A 40 -11.96 -7.31 15.65
N GLU A 41 -11.00 -7.74 14.86
CA GLU A 41 -9.68 -7.16 14.80
C GLU A 41 -9.48 -6.35 13.51
N VAL A 42 -8.87 -5.17 13.67
CA VAL A 42 -8.41 -4.32 12.57
C VAL A 42 -6.99 -3.88 12.87
N GLN A 43 -6.06 -4.16 11.97
CA GLN A 43 -4.69 -3.70 12.13
C GLN A 43 -4.57 -2.26 11.66
N LEU A 44 -4.07 -1.38 12.52
CA LEU A 44 -3.72 -0.01 12.17
C LEU A 44 -2.25 0.07 11.76
N CYS A 45 -2.01 0.68 10.60
CA CYS A 45 -0.67 0.91 10.07
C CYS A 45 -0.42 2.39 9.86
N ALA A 46 0.76 2.86 10.25
CA ALA A 46 1.23 4.19 9.92
C ALA A 46 2.29 4.12 8.81
N LEU A 47 2.29 5.11 7.92
CA LEU A 47 3.27 5.24 6.84
C LEU A 47 4.04 6.55 6.97
N LEU A 48 5.37 6.46 6.90
CA LEU A 48 6.27 7.60 6.88
C LEU A 48 7.13 7.57 5.61
N SER A 49 7.17 8.68 4.86
CA SER A 49 8.16 8.85 3.79
C SER A 49 9.49 9.25 4.43
N VAL A 50 10.43 8.32 4.50
CA VAL A 50 11.76 8.57 5.08
C VAL A 50 12.72 9.21 4.09
N LYS A 51 12.48 9.04 2.78
CA LYS A 51 13.14 9.78 1.70
C LYS A 51 12.11 10.14 0.64
N THR A 52 11.90 11.43 0.40
CA THR A 52 10.85 11.95 -0.47
C THR A 52 11.43 12.54 -1.76
N GLY A 53 10.76 12.27 -2.89
CA GLY A 53 11.06 12.88 -4.19
C GLY A 53 12.32 12.38 -4.87
N ALA A 54 12.56 12.86 -6.10
CA ALA A 54 13.69 12.51 -6.97
C ALA A 54 13.84 10.99 -7.24
N CYS A 55 12.72 10.26 -7.33
CA CYS A 55 12.73 8.88 -7.77
C CYS A 55 13.01 8.81 -9.29
N GLN A 56 13.87 7.89 -9.71
CA GLN A 56 14.27 7.74 -11.12
C GLN A 56 13.21 7.02 -11.98
N GLU A 57 12.17 6.43 -11.33
CA GLU A 57 11.08 5.75 -12.02
C GLU A 57 10.11 6.73 -12.67
N ASP A 58 9.38 6.25 -13.68
CA ASP A 58 8.38 7.00 -14.44
C ASP A 58 6.93 6.55 -14.14
N CYS A 59 6.67 5.96 -12.99
CA CYS A 59 5.33 5.52 -12.63
C CYS A 59 4.32 6.65 -12.81
N ALA A 60 3.38 6.51 -13.75
CA ALA A 60 2.50 7.58 -14.23
C ALA A 60 1.59 8.19 -13.14
N TYR A 61 1.38 7.49 -12.04
CA TYR A 61 0.59 7.94 -10.89
C TYR A 61 1.43 8.63 -9.80
N CYS A 62 2.78 8.57 -9.88
CA CYS A 62 3.62 8.85 -8.72
C CYS A 62 4.17 10.28 -8.73
N ALA A 63 3.75 11.08 -7.76
CA ALA A 63 4.25 12.45 -7.58
C ALA A 63 5.72 12.52 -7.16
N GLN A 64 6.34 11.41 -6.75
CA GLN A 64 7.73 11.38 -6.30
C GLN A 64 8.74 11.15 -7.44
N SER A 65 8.25 10.91 -8.65
CA SER A 65 9.09 10.76 -9.85
C SER A 65 9.86 12.04 -10.14
N ALA A 66 11.16 11.92 -10.47
CA ALA A 66 11.96 13.03 -10.98
C ALA A 66 11.60 13.42 -12.43
N ARG A 67 10.77 12.62 -13.10
CA ARG A 67 10.35 12.85 -14.49
C ARG A 67 9.14 13.75 -14.60
N TYR A 68 8.48 14.07 -13.50
CA TYR A 68 7.24 14.86 -13.49
C TYR A 68 7.40 16.13 -12.66
N SER A 69 6.79 17.21 -13.14
CA SER A 69 6.76 18.49 -12.45
C SER A 69 5.57 18.53 -11.48
N THR A 70 5.77 18.03 -10.27
CA THR A 70 4.74 18.00 -9.22
C THR A 70 5.10 18.94 -8.07
N ALA A 71 4.17 19.14 -7.15
CA ALA A 71 4.42 19.94 -5.94
C ALA A 71 5.33 19.25 -4.91
N VAL A 72 5.73 17.98 -5.16
CA VAL A 72 6.60 17.23 -4.25
C VAL A 72 8.04 17.71 -4.44
N GLN A 73 8.58 18.34 -3.40
CA GLN A 73 9.98 18.75 -3.39
C GLN A 73 10.85 17.60 -2.88
N PRO A 74 11.98 17.32 -3.55
CA PRO A 74 12.96 16.38 -3.04
C PRO A 74 13.46 16.77 -1.65
N ALA A 75 13.50 15.80 -0.74
CA ALA A 75 14.00 16.01 0.60
C ALA A 75 15.13 15.03 0.91
N ARG A 76 16.04 15.43 1.81
CA ARG A 76 17.05 14.53 2.39
C ARG A 76 16.35 13.42 3.16
N MET A 77 17.04 12.30 3.30
CA MET A 77 16.58 11.22 4.16
C MET A 77 16.45 11.71 5.61
N LEU A 78 15.39 11.28 6.29
CA LEU A 78 15.15 11.57 7.70
C LEU A 78 16.26 10.97 8.57
N SER A 79 16.46 11.52 9.73
CA SER A 79 17.35 10.94 10.73
C SER A 79 16.67 9.72 11.41
N ARG A 80 17.48 8.89 12.07
CA ARG A 80 16.98 7.81 12.93
C ARG A 80 16.06 8.35 14.03
N GLU A 81 16.41 9.47 14.62
CA GLU A 81 15.66 10.14 15.69
C GLU A 81 14.28 10.60 15.22
N ASP A 82 14.19 11.16 14.00
CA ASP A 82 12.91 11.54 13.38
C ASP A 82 12.00 10.32 13.22
N VAL A 83 12.57 9.19 12.81
CA VAL A 83 11.82 7.92 12.63
C VAL A 83 11.34 7.38 13.98
N VAL A 84 12.20 7.39 15.02
CA VAL A 84 11.81 6.96 16.37
C VAL A 84 10.65 7.81 16.92
N GLN A 85 10.75 9.13 16.82
CA GLN A 85 9.65 10.00 17.26
C GLN A 85 8.36 9.72 16.50
N ALA A 86 8.48 9.47 15.20
CA ALA A 86 7.34 9.16 14.36
C ALA A 86 6.71 7.81 14.73
N ALA A 87 7.51 6.79 14.94
CA ALA A 87 7.07 5.46 15.37
C ALA A 87 6.41 5.51 16.75
N GLY A 88 6.96 6.25 17.70
CA GLY A 88 6.37 6.46 19.02
C GLY A 88 4.98 7.12 18.95
N ARG A 89 4.81 8.14 18.10
CA ARG A 89 3.50 8.76 17.86
C ARG A 89 2.50 7.78 17.23
N ALA A 90 2.96 6.98 16.26
CA ALA A 90 2.12 5.97 15.62
C ALA A 90 1.64 4.90 16.61
N ARG A 91 2.55 4.40 17.47
CA ARG A 91 2.23 3.46 18.55
C ARG A 91 1.21 4.05 19.53
N ALA A 92 1.41 5.28 19.96
CA ALA A 92 0.48 5.98 20.85
C ALA A 92 -0.92 6.17 20.21
N ALA A 93 -1.00 6.25 18.88
CA ALA A 93 -2.25 6.28 18.13
C ALA A 93 -2.86 4.88 17.89
N GLY A 94 -2.25 3.81 18.40
CA GLY A 94 -2.74 2.44 18.30
C GLY A 94 -2.25 1.67 17.06
N ALA A 95 -1.31 2.21 16.29
CA ALA A 95 -0.70 1.45 15.19
C ALA A 95 0.11 0.27 15.76
N THR A 96 0.01 -0.88 15.08
CA THR A 96 0.84 -2.06 15.38
C THR A 96 1.88 -2.30 14.29
N ARG A 97 1.74 -1.64 13.11
CA ARG A 97 2.71 -1.67 12.02
C ARG A 97 3.13 -0.25 11.64
N PHE A 98 4.42 -0.09 11.39
CA PHE A 98 4.98 1.16 10.92
C PHE A 98 5.69 0.92 9.59
N CYS A 99 5.16 1.53 8.52
CA CYS A 99 5.69 1.43 7.18
C CYS A 99 6.60 2.61 6.90
N MET A 100 7.77 2.35 6.35
CA MET A 100 8.73 3.35 5.89
C MET A 100 8.82 3.30 4.37
N GLY A 101 8.79 4.45 3.70
CA GLY A 101 8.92 4.55 2.26
C GLY A 101 10.10 5.39 1.83
N THR A 102 10.86 4.91 0.84
CA THR A 102 11.88 5.71 0.16
C THR A 102 11.51 5.89 -1.31
N ALA A 103 11.72 7.08 -1.85
CA ALA A 103 11.55 7.35 -3.27
C ALA A 103 12.81 6.90 -4.05
N TRP A 104 13.02 5.59 -4.15
CA TRP A 104 14.09 4.97 -4.92
C TRP A 104 13.54 3.97 -5.93
N ARG A 105 14.24 3.86 -7.05
CA ARG A 105 14.04 2.78 -8.03
C ARG A 105 14.55 1.45 -7.48
N ASP A 106 15.76 1.48 -6.95
CA ASP A 106 16.48 0.36 -6.37
C ASP A 106 17.28 0.83 -5.15
N ALA A 107 17.46 -0.03 -4.19
CA ALA A 107 18.35 0.22 -3.09
C ALA A 107 19.81 0.13 -3.56
N LYS A 108 20.64 1.09 -3.13
CA LYS A 108 22.08 1.04 -3.37
C LYS A 108 22.80 0.88 -2.05
N ASP A 109 23.78 -0.03 -2.04
CA ASP A 109 24.64 -0.21 -0.87
C ASP A 109 25.40 1.07 -0.56
N GLY A 110 25.67 1.27 0.71
CA GLY A 110 26.37 2.45 1.21
C GLY A 110 25.66 3.11 2.40
N PRO A 111 26.10 4.30 2.82
CA PRO A 111 25.64 4.94 4.07
C PRO A 111 24.12 5.13 4.14
N ALA A 112 23.44 5.37 3.01
CA ALA A 112 21.99 5.52 2.99
C ALA A 112 21.27 4.20 3.28
N PHE A 113 21.77 3.07 2.80
CA PHE A 113 21.23 1.76 3.10
C PHE A 113 21.47 1.37 4.56
N GLU A 114 22.67 1.64 5.10
CA GLU A 114 22.97 1.45 6.53
C GLU A 114 22.00 2.24 7.42
N SER A 115 21.75 3.49 7.08
CA SER A 115 20.77 4.31 7.82
C SER A 115 19.37 3.68 7.80
N VAL A 116 18.95 3.07 6.68
CA VAL A 116 17.65 2.37 6.62
C VAL A 116 17.65 1.13 7.51
N LEU A 117 18.74 0.37 7.57
CA LEU A 117 18.86 -0.77 8.50
C LEU A 117 18.72 -0.33 9.96
N ASP A 118 19.33 0.80 10.33
CA ASP A 118 19.22 1.36 11.67
C ASP A 118 17.80 1.86 11.98
N MET A 119 17.10 2.44 10.99
CA MET A 119 15.69 2.81 11.12
C MET A 119 14.80 1.58 11.32
N VAL A 120 15.06 0.47 10.61
CA VAL A 120 14.31 -0.79 10.79
C VAL A 120 14.48 -1.32 12.22
N ARG A 121 15.72 -1.36 12.74
CA ARG A 121 15.99 -1.76 14.13
C ARG A 121 15.25 -0.86 15.12
N ALA A 122 15.31 0.45 14.90
CA ALA A 122 14.66 1.43 15.77
C ALA A 122 13.13 1.28 15.81
N VAL A 123 12.48 1.04 14.68
CA VAL A 123 11.02 0.79 14.62
C VAL A 123 10.65 -0.49 15.37
N ARG A 124 11.45 -1.54 15.23
CA ARG A 124 11.25 -2.79 15.97
C ARG A 124 11.43 -2.60 17.47
N ASP A 125 12.44 -1.84 17.88
CA ASP A 125 12.72 -1.54 19.29
C ASP A 125 11.60 -0.72 19.95
N GLU A 126 10.83 0.05 19.14
CA GLU A 126 9.58 0.69 19.55
C GLU A 126 8.40 -0.30 19.72
N GLY A 127 8.60 -1.60 19.49
CA GLY A 127 7.57 -2.64 19.60
C GLY A 127 6.58 -2.66 18.43
N LEU A 128 6.92 -2.05 17.29
CA LEU A 128 6.09 -2.03 16.09
C LEU A 128 6.60 -3.04 15.06
N GLU A 129 5.69 -3.62 14.30
CA GLU A 129 6.04 -4.38 13.11
C GLU A 129 6.64 -3.45 12.07
N ALA A 130 7.91 -3.67 11.70
CA ALA A 130 8.58 -2.86 10.70
C ALA A 130 8.20 -3.30 9.28
N CYS A 131 7.70 -2.37 8.49
CA CYS A 131 7.41 -2.52 7.06
C CYS A 131 8.23 -1.52 6.27
N LEU A 132 8.73 -1.91 5.10
CA LEU A 132 9.58 -1.05 4.27
C LEU A 132 9.24 -1.17 2.80
N THR A 133 9.30 -0.06 2.06
CA THR A 133 9.35 -0.02 0.61
C THR A 133 10.51 0.87 0.15
N MET A 134 11.42 0.33 -0.65
CA MET A 134 12.60 1.05 -1.14
C MET A 134 13.02 0.62 -2.56
N GLY A 135 12.04 0.27 -3.38
CA GLY A 135 12.27 -0.17 -4.75
C GLY A 135 12.73 -1.62 -4.85
N MET A 136 13.52 -1.93 -5.86
CA MET A 136 14.04 -3.27 -6.10
C MET A 136 15.22 -3.60 -5.19
N LEU A 137 15.34 -4.86 -4.79
CA LEU A 137 16.37 -5.36 -3.88
C LEU A 137 17.15 -6.51 -4.51
N THR A 138 18.41 -6.62 -4.13
CA THR A 138 19.25 -7.81 -4.34
C THR A 138 18.99 -8.86 -3.26
N ASP A 139 19.44 -10.09 -3.45
CA ASP A 139 19.34 -11.14 -2.43
C ASP A 139 20.11 -10.75 -1.16
N GLU A 140 21.29 -10.15 -1.29
CA GLU A 140 22.10 -9.69 -0.15
C GLU A 140 21.40 -8.57 0.63
N GLN A 141 20.79 -7.61 -0.04
CA GLN A 141 20.01 -6.56 0.62
C GLN A 141 18.80 -7.12 1.36
N CYS A 142 18.10 -8.10 0.77
CA CYS A 142 17.00 -8.80 1.44
C CYS A 142 17.49 -9.51 2.72
N ARG A 143 18.63 -10.22 2.66
CA ARG A 143 19.23 -10.91 3.81
C ARG A 143 19.55 -9.91 4.93
N ARG A 144 20.20 -8.81 4.61
CA ARG A 144 20.56 -7.76 5.58
C ARG A 144 19.36 -7.06 6.20
N LEU A 145 18.30 -6.83 5.44
CA LEU A 145 17.04 -6.29 5.95
C LEU A 145 16.36 -7.26 6.92
N ALA A 146 16.33 -8.56 6.58
CA ALA A 146 15.79 -9.59 7.47
C ALA A 146 16.59 -9.67 8.79
N GLU A 147 17.93 -9.63 8.72
CA GLU A 147 18.82 -9.60 9.89
C GLU A 147 18.63 -8.34 10.76
N ALA A 148 18.32 -7.20 10.13
CA ALA A 148 17.95 -5.99 10.87
C ALA A 148 16.58 -6.11 11.57
N GLY A 149 15.81 -7.17 11.27
CA GLY A 149 14.49 -7.44 11.85
C GLY A 149 13.33 -6.89 11.06
N LEU A 150 13.53 -6.60 9.76
CA LEU A 150 12.40 -6.26 8.87
C LEU A 150 11.49 -7.49 8.74
N THR A 151 10.22 -7.31 9.04
CA THR A 151 9.25 -8.41 9.05
C THR A 151 8.46 -8.50 7.75
N ILE A 152 8.23 -7.37 7.09
CA ILE A 152 7.42 -7.32 5.88
C ILE A 152 7.97 -6.28 4.89
N TYR A 153 8.04 -6.65 3.62
CA TYR A 153 8.46 -5.76 2.54
C TYR A 153 7.27 -5.40 1.65
N ASN A 154 7.02 -4.11 1.47
CA ASN A 154 5.98 -3.63 0.56
C ASN A 154 6.55 -3.40 -0.83
N HIS A 155 5.99 -4.10 -1.82
CA HIS A 155 6.35 -3.94 -3.22
C HIS A 155 5.15 -4.31 -4.10
N ASN A 156 4.35 -3.31 -4.47
CA ASN A 156 3.14 -3.53 -5.24
C ASN A 156 3.45 -3.98 -6.67
N ILE A 157 2.59 -4.80 -7.24
CA ILE A 157 2.63 -5.14 -8.68
C ILE A 157 1.88 -4.11 -9.54
N ASP A 158 1.22 -3.15 -8.90
CA ASP A 158 0.51 -2.00 -9.43
C ASP A 158 -0.74 -2.32 -10.26
N THR A 159 -0.64 -3.13 -11.31
CA THR A 159 -1.75 -3.45 -12.22
C THR A 159 -1.54 -4.82 -12.90
N SER A 160 -2.32 -5.15 -13.94
CA SER A 160 -2.16 -6.38 -14.74
C SER A 160 -0.85 -6.40 -15.52
N PRO A 161 -0.35 -7.60 -15.90
CA PRO A 161 0.79 -7.71 -16.81
C PRO A 161 0.57 -6.98 -18.14
N ALA A 162 -0.65 -7.07 -18.71
CA ALA A 162 -0.99 -6.47 -19.98
C ALA A 162 -1.02 -4.93 -19.92
N PHE A 163 -1.57 -4.36 -18.86
CA PHE A 163 -1.69 -2.90 -18.69
C PHE A 163 -0.43 -2.26 -18.11
N TYR A 164 0.54 -3.04 -17.61
CA TYR A 164 1.69 -2.54 -16.87
C TYR A 164 2.50 -1.48 -17.62
N ARG A 165 2.78 -1.72 -18.91
CA ARG A 165 3.56 -0.82 -19.75
C ARG A 165 2.89 0.53 -20.02
N SER A 166 1.59 0.62 -19.86
CA SER A 166 0.84 1.89 -19.93
C SER A 166 1.06 2.77 -18.70
N VAL A 167 1.58 2.21 -17.62
CA VAL A 167 1.76 2.89 -16.34
C VAL A 167 3.23 3.12 -16.00
N VAL A 168 4.10 2.16 -16.32
CA VAL A 168 5.54 2.20 -16.00
C VAL A 168 6.33 1.68 -17.18
N THR A 169 7.36 2.42 -17.63
CA THR A 169 8.24 2.01 -18.72
C THR A 169 9.68 1.72 -18.28
N THR A 170 10.09 2.22 -17.12
CA THR A 170 11.47 2.14 -16.61
C THR A 170 11.82 0.77 -16.03
N HIS A 171 10.85 -0.06 -15.71
CA HIS A 171 11.02 -1.46 -15.31
C HIS A 171 9.79 -2.29 -15.69
N THR A 172 9.88 -3.61 -15.55
CA THR A 172 8.79 -4.54 -15.87
C THR A 172 8.08 -5.01 -14.59
N GLN A 173 6.86 -5.56 -14.74
CA GLN A 173 6.21 -6.25 -13.63
C GLN A 173 7.02 -7.49 -13.18
N ALA A 174 7.71 -8.16 -14.11
CA ALA A 174 8.59 -9.28 -13.79
C ALA A 174 9.73 -8.88 -12.84
N ASP A 175 10.28 -7.67 -12.96
CA ASP A 175 11.31 -7.16 -12.04
C ASP A 175 10.74 -7.02 -10.61
N ARG A 176 9.47 -6.59 -10.48
CA ARG A 176 8.79 -6.54 -9.20
C ARG A 176 8.55 -7.92 -8.61
N LEU A 177 8.04 -8.85 -9.40
CA LEU A 177 7.83 -10.24 -8.98
C LEU A 177 9.15 -10.92 -8.58
N ALA A 178 10.23 -10.65 -9.31
CA ALA A 178 11.57 -11.13 -8.94
C ALA A 178 12.03 -10.57 -7.58
N THR A 179 11.74 -9.31 -7.28
CA THR A 179 12.03 -8.72 -5.98
C THR A 179 11.20 -9.37 -4.86
N LEU A 180 9.90 -9.61 -5.08
CA LEU A 180 9.05 -10.32 -4.12
C LEU A 180 9.57 -11.75 -3.85
N ALA A 181 10.06 -12.46 -4.88
CA ALA A 181 10.65 -13.77 -4.72
C ALA A 181 11.94 -13.74 -3.88
N ARG A 182 12.79 -12.71 -4.03
CA ARG A 182 13.99 -12.51 -3.17
C ARG A 182 13.59 -12.24 -1.72
N VAL A 183 12.58 -11.40 -1.49
CA VAL A 183 12.03 -11.10 -0.17
C VAL A 183 11.57 -12.39 0.53
N ARG A 184 10.84 -13.28 -0.20
CA ARG A 184 10.43 -14.59 0.32
C ARG A 184 11.61 -15.48 0.71
N ARG A 185 12.61 -15.59 -0.18
CA ARG A 185 13.80 -16.40 0.12
C ARG A 185 14.54 -15.92 1.37
N ALA A 186 14.50 -14.64 1.66
CA ALA A 186 15.08 -14.07 2.87
C ALA A 186 14.20 -14.27 4.13
N GLY A 187 13.06 -14.97 4.04
CA GLY A 187 12.18 -15.25 5.17
C GLY A 187 11.25 -14.09 5.57
N MET A 188 11.20 -13.03 4.80
CA MET A 188 10.30 -11.89 5.06
C MET A 188 8.92 -12.13 4.44
N ARG A 189 7.92 -11.54 5.06
CA ARG A 189 6.55 -11.49 4.54
C ARG A 189 6.43 -10.44 3.43
N ILE A 190 5.41 -10.61 2.57
CA ILE A 190 5.12 -9.73 1.45
C ILE A 190 3.88 -8.89 1.73
N CYS A 191 3.99 -7.59 1.47
CA CYS A 191 2.87 -6.69 1.27
C CYS A 191 2.87 -6.28 -0.21
N SER A 192 1.90 -6.79 -0.99
CA SER A 192 1.83 -6.51 -2.42
C SER A 192 0.39 -6.46 -2.89
N GLY A 193 0.06 -5.41 -3.62
CA GLY A 193 -1.26 -5.16 -4.16
C GLY A 193 -1.17 -4.30 -5.42
N GLY A 194 -2.23 -3.54 -5.69
CA GLY A 194 -2.27 -2.70 -6.88
C GLY A 194 -3.09 -1.44 -6.72
N ILE A 195 -3.21 -0.73 -7.84
CA ILE A 195 -3.92 0.55 -7.94
C ILE A 195 -5.00 0.41 -9.01
N ILE A 196 -6.22 0.82 -8.70
CA ILE A 196 -7.32 0.88 -9.66
C ILE A 196 -7.68 2.33 -9.96
N GLY A 197 -8.22 2.58 -11.17
CA GLY A 197 -8.60 3.91 -11.65
C GLY A 197 -7.55 4.57 -12.54
N MET A 198 -6.50 3.85 -12.94
CA MET A 198 -5.46 4.34 -13.85
C MET A 198 -5.88 4.31 -15.31
N GLY A 199 -7.01 3.68 -15.64
CA GLY A 199 -7.55 3.50 -16.99
C GLY A 199 -7.55 2.04 -17.44
N GLU A 200 -7.20 1.15 -16.54
CA GLU A 200 -7.27 -0.29 -16.69
C GLU A 200 -8.73 -0.78 -16.84
N SER A 201 -8.93 -1.89 -17.53
CA SER A 201 -10.21 -2.58 -17.66
C SER A 201 -10.54 -3.40 -16.39
N VAL A 202 -11.77 -3.91 -16.33
CA VAL A 202 -12.14 -4.86 -15.26
C VAL A 202 -11.35 -6.16 -15.40
N ASP A 203 -11.06 -6.61 -16.61
CA ASP A 203 -10.22 -7.79 -16.85
C ASP A 203 -8.80 -7.58 -16.38
N ASP A 204 -8.25 -6.37 -16.53
CA ASP A 204 -6.94 -6.02 -15.96
C ASP A 204 -6.95 -6.11 -14.44
N ARG A 205 -8.01 -5.65 -13.76
CA ARG A 205 -8.14 -5.77 -12.30
C ARG A 205 -8.19 -7.24 -11.86
N CYS A 206 -8.94 -8.05 -12.60
CA CYS A 206 -9.02 -9.50 -12.34
C CYS A 206 -7.67 -10.19 -12.60
N ALA A 207 -6.96 -9.82 -13.68
CA ALA A 207 -5.63 -10.35 -13.98
C ALA A 207 -4.58 -9.94 -12.93
N MET A 208 -4.65 -8.71 -12.43
CA MET A 208 -3.83 -8.25 -11.30
C MET A 208 -4.07 -9.11 -10.06
N LEU A 209 -5.34 -9.35 -9.70
CA LEU A 209 -5.69 -10.17 -8.55
C LEU A 209 -5.28 -11.63 -8.75
N ALA A 210 -5.45 -12.21 -9.94
CA ALA A 210 -4.98 -13.54 -10.28
C ALA A 210 -3.45 -13.65 -10.13
N THR A 211 -2.70 -12.64 -10.61
CA THR A 211 -1.24 -12.60 -10.46
C THR A 211 -0.81 -12.63 -9.00
N LEU A 212 -1.51 -11.90 -8.11
CA LEU A 212 -1.23 -11.93 -6.67
C LEU A 212 -1.60 -13.28 -6.04
N ALA A 213 -2.72 -13.87 -6.46
CA ALA A 213 -3.18 -15.16 -5.98
C ALA A 213 -2.33 -16.35 -6.48
N HIS A 214 -1.53 -16.17 -7.54
CA HIS A 214 -0.57 -17.18 -8.00
C HIS A 214 0.70 -17.23 -7.15
N LEU A 215 0.96 -16.23 -6.31
CA LEU A 215 2.11 -16.29 -5.39
C LEU A 215 1.87 -17.36 -4.32
N ASP A 216 2.86 -18.22 -4.09
CA ASP A 216 2.82 -19.25 -3.05
C ASP A 216 3.93 -19.02 -2.01
N PRO A 217 3.56 -18.76 -0.76
CA PRO A 217 2.21 -18.44 -0.27
C PRO A 217 1.69 -17.11 -0.81
N HIS A 218 0.35 -16.90 -0.72
CA HIS A 218 -0.24 -15.59 -1.02
C HIS A 218 0.46 -14.47 -0.24
N PRO A 219 0.47 -13.21 -0.75
CA PRO A 219 0.97 -12.08 0.04
C PRO A 219 0.22 -11.99 1.37
N GLU A 220 0.94 -11.79 2.45
CA GLU A 220 0.31 -11.64 3.78
C GLU A 220 -0.55 -10.39 3.88
N SER A 221 -0.21 -9.37 3.08
CA SER A 221 -0.95 -8.11 3.04
C SER A 221 -1.18 -7.68 1.58
N VAL A 222 -2.43 -7.35 1.24
CA VAL A 222 -2.85 -6.98 -0.12
C VAL A 222 -3.52 -5.61 -0.08
N PRO A 223 -2.74 -4.52 -0.23
CA PRO A 223 -3.31 -3.18 -0.33
C PRO A 223 -4.01 -2.97 -1.67
N ILE A 224 -5.28 -2.60 -1.63
CA ILE A 224 -6.03 -2.12 -2.78
C ILE A 224 -6.10 -0.60 -2.68
N ASN A 225 -5.47 0.05 -3.65
CA ASN A 225 -5.37 1.50 -3.73
C ASN A 225 -6.35 2.03 -4.78
N ALA A 226 -7.07 3.09 -4.47
CA ALA A 226 -7.71 3.91 -5.47
C ALA A 226 -6.76 5.01 -5.92
N LEU A 227 -6.65 5.24 -7.23
CA LEU A 227 -5.83 6.31 -7.77
C LEU A 227 -6.21 7.65 -7.13
N VAL A 228 -5.21 8.37 -6.68
CA VAL A 228 -5.32 9.79 -6.30
C VAL A 228 -4.68 10.59 -7.42
N PRO A 229 -5.47 11.26 -8.29
CA PRO A 229 -4.93 12.10 -9.34
C PRO A 229 -4.11 13.24 -8.74
N ILE A 230 -2.88 13.42 -9.21
CA ILE A 230 -1.97 14.45 -8.69
C ILE A 230 -1.53 15.33 -9.84
N ALA A 231 -1.74 16.65 -9.70
CA ALA A 231 -1.33 17.63 -10.71
C ALA A 231 0.17 17.48 -11.06
N GLY A 232 0.46 17.54 -12.35
CA GLY A 232 1.81 17.37 -12.88
C GLY A 232 2.22 15.91 -13.15
N THR A 233 1.38 14.92 -12.81
CA THR A 233 1.58 13.53 -13.23
C THR A 233 0.78 13.21 -14.50
N PRO A 234 1.15 12.19 -15.29
CA PRO A 234 0.40 11.78 -16.46
C PRO A 234 -1.06 11.38 -16.21
N LEU A 235 -1.40 10.98 -14.98
CA LEU A 235 -2.75 10.58 -14.59
C LEU A 235 -3.51 11.67 -13.82
N ALA A 236 -3.07 12.94 -13.92
CA ALA A 236 -3.67 14.07 -13.19
C ALA A 236 -5.16 14.28 -13.49
N ASP A 237 -5.57 14.02 -14.75
CA ASP A 237 -6.93 14.29 -15.21
C ASP A 237 -7.87 13.07 -15.11
N ARG A 238 -7.43 11.99 -14.47
CA ARG A 238 -8.27 10.81 -14.27
C ARG A 238 -9.39 11.11 -13.27
N ARG A 239 -10.57 10.59 -13.60
CA ARG A 239 -11.72 10.68 -12.68
C ARG A 239 -11.50 9.80 -11.44
N PRO A 240 -12.02 10.21 -10.27
CA PRO A 240 -12.03 9.35 -9.09
C PRO A 240 -12.66 7.98 -9.37
N VAL A 241 -12.13 6.97 -8.73
CA VAL A 241 -12.66 5.60 -8.82
C VAL A 241 -14.07 5.57 -8.22
N ASP A 242 -15.02 4.92 -8.91
CA ASP A 242 -16.32 4.60 -8.33
C ASP A 242 -16.13 3.70 -7.09
N PRO A 243 -16.65 4.10 -5.93
CA PRO A 243 -16.54 3.33 -4.70
C PRO A 243 -17.01 1.88 -4.82
N PHE A 244 -18.06 1.60 -5.60
CA PHE A 244 -18.55 0.24 -5.80
C PHE A 244 -17.54 -0.64 -6.57
N GLN A 245 -16.79 -0.06 -7.49
CA GLN A 245 -15.71 -0.78 -8.17
C GLN A 245 -14.59 -1.14 -7.18
N LEU A 246 -14.24 -0.23 -6.28
CA LEU A 246 -13.25 -0.50 -5.24
C LEU A 246 -13.73 -1.61 -4.29
N VAL A 247 -14.97 -1.55 -3.84
CA VAL A 247 -15.60 -2.57 -2.99
C VAL A 247 -15.56 -3.95 -3.66
N ARG A 248 -15.88 -4.04 -4.96
CA ARG A 248 -15.83 -5.28 -5.73
C ARG A 248 -14.42 -5.87 -5.76
N VAL A 249 -13.41 -5.06 -6.05
CA VAL A 249 -12.02 -5.52 -6.11
C VAL A 249 -11.54 -6.01 -4.73
N ILE A 250 -11.88 -5.30 -3.66
CA ILE A 250 -11.56 -5.70 -2.27
C ILE A 250 -12.25 -7.03 -1.92
N ALA A 251 -13.55 -7.16 -2.20
CA ALA A 251 -14.29 -8.38 -1.91
C ALA A 251 -13.77 -9.60 -2.71
N THR A 252 -13.46 -9.39 -3.99
CA THR A 252 -12.87 -10.43 -4.84
C THR A 252 -11.50 -10.86 -4.30
N ALA A 253 -10.64 -9.90 -3.94
CA ALA A 253 -9.35 -10.19 -3.33
C ALA A 253 -9.47 -11.01 -2.03
N ARG A 254 -10.46 -10.69 -1.17
CA ARG A 254 -10.75 -11.45 0.06
C ARG A 254 -11.12 -12.90 -0.25
N ILE A 255 -11.94 -13.14 -1.28
CA ILE A 255 -12.41 -14.48 -1.64
C ILE A 255 -11.27 -15.34 -2.16
N ILE A 256 -10.44 -14.82 -3.06
CA ILE A 256 -9.39 -15.62 -3.71
C ILE A 256 -8.10 -15.71 -2.91
N MET A 257 -7.86 -14.79 -1.96
CA MET A 257 -6.71 -14.80 -1.06
C MET A 257 -7.19 -14.80 0.41
N PRO A 258 -7.77 -15.92 0.88
CA PRO A 258 -8.53 -15.94 2.12
C PRO A 258 -7.71 -15.67 3.37
N ARG A 259 -6.40 -15.95 3.38
CA ARG A 259 -5.51 -15.72 4.53
C ARG A 259 -4.79 -14.36 4.48
N SER A 260 -4.86 -13.67 3.34
CA SER A 260 -4.25 -12.35 3.18
C SER A 260 -5.00 -11.29 3.99
N GLN A 261 -4.29 -10.31 4.52
CA GLN A 261 -4.89 -9.09 5.04
C GLN A 261 -5.17 -8.16 3.86
N VAL A 262 -6.42 -8.13 3.39
CA VAL A 262 -6.84 -7.23 2.32
C VAL A 262 -7.10 -5.85 2.92
N ARG A 263 -6.45 -4.81 2.36
CA ARG A 263 -6.41 -3.47 2.95
C ARG A 263 -7.04 -2.43 2.05
N LEU A 264 -7.85 -1.56 2.64
CA LEU A 264 -8.20 -0.27 2.04
C LEU A 264 -7.03 0.70 2.32
N SER A 265 -6.33 1.14 1.27
CA SER A 265 -5.09 1.90 1.40
C SER A 265 -5.20 3.31 0.78
N ALA A 266 -4.36 3.69 -0.20
CA ALA A 266 -4.40 5.02 -0.80
C ALA A 266 -5.76 5.31 -1.46
N GLY A 267 -6.14 6.60 -1.49
CA GLY A 267 -7.44 7.05 -2.00
C GLY A 267 -8.57 7.02 -0.96
N ARG A 268 -8.39 6.36 0.18
CA ARG A 268 -9.40 6.26 1.24
C ARG A 268 -9.94 7.61 1.69
N ALA A 269 -9.09 8.61 1.80
CA ALA A 269 -9.49 9.95 2.29
C ALA A 269 -10.45 10.69 1.34
N ALA A 270 -10.55 10.27 0.07
CA ALA A 270 -11.47 10.82 -0.91
C ALA A 270 -12.85 10.11 -0.90
N LEU A 271 -12.96 8.98 -0.20
CA LEU A 271 -14.20 8.22 -0.08
C LEU A 271 -15.13 8.83 0.98
N THR A 272 -16.45 8.74 0.75
CA THR A 272 -17.42 9.02 1.80
C THR A 272 -17.31 8.01 2.94
N ARG A 273 -17.89 8.32 4.09
CA ARG A 273 -17.92 7.43 5.24
C ARG A 273 -18.59 6.10 4.92
N GLU A 274 -19.70 6.15 4.19
CA GLU A 274 -20.48 4.99 3.78
C GLU A 274 -19.69 4.08 2.83
N ALA A 275 -18.98 4.69 1.87
CA ALA A 275 -18.10 3.96 0.96
C ALA A 275 -16.95 3.27 1.71
N GLN A 276 -16.35 3.93 2.70
CA GLN A 276 -15.34 3.32 3.55
C GLN A 276 -15.91 2.13 4.34
N VAL A 277 -17.12 2.26 4.91
CA VAL A 277 -17.80 1.16 5.61
C VAL A 277 -18.02 -0.03 4.69
N LEU A 278 -18.47 0.20 3.44
CA LEU A 278 -18.64 -0.88 2.46
C LEU A 278 -17.31 -1.58 2.14
N CYS A 279 -16.22 -0.83 2.00
CA CYS A 279 -14.89 -1.43 1.81
C CYS A 279 -14.47 -2.29 3.00
N PHE A 280 -14.77 -1.85 4.23
CA PHE A 280 -14.52 -2.67 5.43
C PHE A 280 -15.41 -3.90 5.47
N VAL A 281 -16.69 -3.79 5.14
CA VAL A 281 -17.57 -4.95 5.00
C VAL A 281 -17.01 -5.93 3.97
N ALA A 282 -16.42 -5.48 2.89
CA ALA A 282 -15.79 -6.32 1.88
C ALA A 282 -14.50 -7.02 2.37
N SER A 283 -13.76 -6.43 3.32
CA SER A 283 -12.46 -6.92 3.78
C SER A 283 -12.46 -7.50 5.19
N THR A 284 -13.32 -6.97 6.12
CA THR A 284 -13.38 -7.33 7.54
C THR A 284 -14.82 -7.57 7.99
N ALA A 285 -15.04 -8.12 9.17
CA ALA A 285 -16.38 -8.34 9.72
C ALA A 285 -16.51 -7.69 11.08
N LYS A 286 -16.98 -6.52 11.20
CA LYS A 286 -17.83 -6.02 12.31
C LYS A 286 -18.35 -4.61 12.11
N ASN A 287 -19.44 -4.29 12.86
CA ASN A 287 -20.01 -2.98 13.12
C ASN A 287 -18.95 -1.94 13.52
N PHE A 288 -18.07 -1.61 12.60
CA PHE A 288 -17.17 -0.51 12.73
C PHE A 288 -17.92 0.76 12.32
N LEU A 289 -18.80 1.21 13.22
CA LEU A 289 -18.89 2.65 13.40
C LEU A 289 -17.57 3.02 14.08
N PRO A 290 -16.62 3.65 13.40
CA PRO A 290 -15.48 4.15 14.11
C PRO A 290 -16.01 5.07 15.19
N ARG A 291 -15.83 4.75 16.48
CA ARG A 291 -15.54 5.81 17.43
C ARG A 291 -14.57 6.68 16.69
N ALA A 292 -14.95 7.93 16.45
CA ALA A 292 -14.22 8.85 15.59
C ALA A 292 -12.74 8.50 15.69
N ILE A 293 -12.17 7.87 14.64
CA ILE A 293 -10.71 7.82 14.52
C ILE A 293 -10.35 9.25 14.74
N PRO A 294 -9.57 9.60 15.79
CA PRO A 294 -9.32 10.99 16.09
C PRO A 294 -9.04 11.61 14.74
N THR A 295 -9.87 12.56 14.32
CA THR A 295 -9.72 13.20 13.03
C THR A 295 -8.41 13.94 13.14
N TRP A 296 -7.32 13.21 12.88
CA TRP A 296 -6.06 13.83 12.62
C TRP A 296 -6.30 14.68 11.38
N ARG A 297 -6.55 15.93 11.62
CA ARG A 297 -6.62 16.92 10.55
C ARG A 297 -5.19 16.93 9.99
N PRO A 298 -4.99 16.58 8.71
CA PRO A 298 -3.72 16.88 8.09
C PRO A 298 -3.55 18.39 8.24
N THR A 299 -2.61 18.80 9.06
CA THR A 299 -2.05 20.14 8.91
C THR A 299 -1.57 20.19 7.48
N SER A 300 -2.24 21.01 6.68
CA SER A 300 -2.02 21.36 5.28
C SER A 300 -0.68 20.88 4.73
N ASN A 301 -0.73 20.04 3.71
CA ASN A 301 0.30 19.61 2.78
C ASN A 301 0.70 18.13 2.89
N CYS A 302 -0.23 17.24 2.59
CA CYS A 302 0.08 15.92 2.08
C CYS A 302 -0.98 15.49 1.07
N CYS A 303 -0.68 15.68 -0.21
CA CYS A 303 -1.43 15.20 -1.38
C CYS A 303 -2.93 15.47 -1.40
N ALA A 304 -3.37 16.68 -1.05
CA ALA A 304 -4.63 17.27 -1.46
C ALA A 304 -4.46 18.79 -1.43
N MET A 305 -3.89 19.36 -2.49
CA MET A 305 -3.94 20.79 -2.71
C MET A 305 -5.36 21.17 -3.12
N ARG A 306 -6.12 21.76 -2.21
CA ARG A 306 -7.07 22.80 -2.60
C ARG A 306 -6.31 24.12 -2.59
N ALA A 307 -6.44 24.88 -3.67
CA ALA A 307 -5.91 26.23 -3.81
C ALA A 307 -6.30 27.11 -2.60
N CYS A 308 -5.32 27.57 -1.85
CA CYS A 308 -5.45 28.67 -0.92
C CYS A 308 -4.46 29.75 -1.32
N GLY A 309 -4.98 30.95 -1.56
CA GLY A 309 -4.21 32.13 -1.85
C GLY A 309 -3.25 32.56 -0.71
N PRO A 310 -2.39 33.54 -0.94
CA PRO A 310 -1.19 33.75 -0.17
C PRO A 310 -1.45 34.40 1.21
N ARG A 311 -1.07 33.71 2.28
CA ARG A 311 -0.80 34.36 3.58
C ARG A 311 0.59 34.00 4.08
N ARG A 312 1.26 35.02 4.57
CA ARG A 312 2.68 35.07 4.95
C ARG A 312 3.06 34.03 5.99
N LEU A 313 4.26 33.50 5.81
CA LEU A 313 4.91 32.45 6.57
C LEU A 313 5.54 32.96 7.86
N GLY A 314 5.29 32.23 8.95
CA GLY A 314 6.23 32.12 10.06
C GLY A 314 6.96 30.77 9.89
N THR A 315 8.26 30.80 9.94
CA THR A 315 9.16 29.65 9.77
C THR A 315 9.09 28.71 10.98
N SER A 316 8.68 27.46 10.77
CA SER A 316 8.97 26.37 11.71
C SER A 316 9.13 25.08 10.91
N ALA A 317 10.29 24.45 11.10
CA ALA A 317 10.71 23.22 10.46
C ALA A 317 9.83 22.02 10.87
N ALA A 318 9.80 21.02 10.00
CA ALA A 318 9.24 19.68 10.20
C ALA A 318 7.72 19.53 10.13
N CYS A 319 7.15 19.72 8.94
CA CYS A 319 5.87 19.05 8.60
C CYS A 319 6.16 17.61 8.16
N GLN A 320 6.28 16.69 9.13
CA GLN A 320 6.47 15.27 8.89
C GLN A 320 5.13 14.61 8.49
N LYS A 321 5.12 13.97 7.32
CA LYS A 321 3.93 13.44 6.66
C LYS A 321 3.60 12.03 7.18
N PHE A 322 2.58 11.91 8.01
CA PHE A 322 2.02 10.63 8.45
C PHE A 322 0.79 10.23 7.64
N HIS A 323 0.73 8.97 7.23
CA HIS A 323 -0.48 8.35 6.70
C HIS A 323 -0.84 7.15 7.58
N LEU A 324 -2.04 7.12 8.12
CA LEU A 324 -2.62 5.94 8.75
C LEU A 324 -3.36 5.14 7.69
N CYS A 325 -2.91 3.92 7.42
CA CYS A 325 -3.67 2.93 6.67
C CYS A 325 -4.39 2.02 7.67
N VAL A 326 -5.63 1.63 7.35
CA VAL A 326 -6.45 0.73 8.16
C VAL A 326 -6.60 -0.58 7.43
N GLU A 327 -6.37 -1.68 8.12
CA GLU A 327 -6.58 -3.06 7.66
C GLU A 327 -7.90 -3.62 8.17
#